data_61bf0874907e9036248d1cc9947ff231
#
_entry.id   61bf0874907e9036248d1cc9947ff231
#
_cell.length_a   1.000
_cell.length_b   1.000
_cell.length_c   1.000
_cell.angle_alpha   90.00
_cell.angle_beta   90.00
_cell.angle_gamma   90.00
#
_symmetry.space_group_name_H-M   'P 1'
#
loop_
_entity.id
_entity.type
_entity.pdbx_description
1 polymer ?
#
loop_
_entity_poly.entity_id
_entity_poly.type
_entity_poly.pdbx_seq_one_letter_code
_entity_poly.pdbx_strand_id
1 'polypeptide(L)'
;IGGLALLDRLLIGVNAHGVPDVIRFGVHIPLVVIAIVLTSHSLYRWYWPFVHSFAPLYGLATVVLAVNAEGALTTFIYARLVIAIFFFYFMLGLSFRAALRTNVLTLAGFVVAALFGKVSPQFAIYLSFLLLCANFYAGVGCYALEHANRVSFLDRRLLREVATHDALTGLLNRAALESGIHRIWQQAIRDHDVVTVVMIDIDHFKAYNDRYGHQAGDR
;
A
#
# COMPACT_ATOMS: atom_id res chain seq x y z
N ILE A 1 -1.84 16.43 -9.73
CA ILE A 1 -0.73 16.65 -10.69
C ILE A 1 -1.24 17.51 -11.83
N GLY A 2 -2.35 17.20 -12.50
CA GLY A 2 -2.99 18.07 -13.51
C GLY A 2 -3.39 19.44 -12.95
N GLY A 3 -3.94 19.49 -11.73
CA GLY A 3 -4.28 20.73 -11.04
C GLY A 3 -3.07 21.61 -10.72
N LEU A 4 -1.92 21.02 -10.35
CA LEU A 4 -0.67 21.76 -10.13
C LEU A 4 -0.11 22.33 -11.43
N ALA A 5 -0.20 21.59 -12.55
CA ALA A 5 0.22 22.09 -13.86
C ALA A 5 -0.68 23.22 -14.36
N LEU A 6 -2.00 23.14 -14.08
CA LEU A 6 -2.96 24.21 -14.39
C LEU A 6 -2.72 25.43 -13.52
N LEU A 7 -2.43 25.24 -12.24
CA LEU A 7 -2.10 26.31 -11.29
C LEU A 7 -0.81 27.03 -11.70
N ASP A 8 0.20 26.29 -12.15
CA ASP A 8 1.45 26.86 -12.67
C ASP A 8 1.20 27.75 -13.89
N ARG A 9 0.32 27.33 -14.81
CA ARG A 9 -0.04 28.16 -15.98
C ARG A 9 -0.85 29.38 -15.61
N LEU A 10 -1.79 29.26 -14.67
CA LEU A 10 -2.65 30.36 -14.22
C LEU A 10 -1.92 31.38 -13.37
N LEU A 11 -1.02 30.94 -12.47
CA LEU A 11 -0.33 31.85 -11.53
C LEU A 11 0.92 32.49 -12.11
N ILE A 12 1.53 31.92 -13.16
CA ILE A 12 2.88 32.27 -13.55
C ILE A 12 2.97 32.77 -14.98
N GLY A 13 1.91 32.61 -15.78
CA GLY A 13 1.82 33.18 -17.14
C GLY A 13 2.98 32.77 -18.09
N VAL A 14 3.68 31.66 -17.78
CA VAL A 14 4.91 31.29 -18.45
C VAL A 14 4.62 30.46 -19.69
N ASN A 15 5.01 30.98 -20.84
CA ASN A 15 5.27 30.23 -22.06
C ASN A 15 6.55 29.38 -21.90
N ALA A 16 6.56 28.43 -20.93
CA ALA A 16 7.66 27.50 -20.75
C ALA A 16 7.52 26.34 -21.74
N HIS A 17 7.90 26.57 -22.97
CA HIS A 17 8.11 25.50 -23.93
C HIS A 17 9.50 24.90 -23.67
N GLY A 18 9.56 23.65 -23.22
CA GLY A 18 10.84 22.99 -22.97
C GLY A 18 10.76 21.68 -22.20
N VAL A 19 11.90 21.19 -21.74
CA VAL A 19 12.06 19.95 -20.96
C VAL A 19 11.03 19.83 -19.81
N PRO A 20 10.71 20.89 -19.04
CA PRO A 20 9.71 20.79 -17.96
C PRO A 20 8.33 20.35 -18.44
N ASP A 21 7.83 20.84 -19.55
CA ASP A 21 6.50 20.49 -20.06
C ASP A 21 6.47 19.08 -20.64
N VAL A 22 7.52 18.65 -21.33
CA VAL A 22 7.65 17.28 -21.82
C VAL A 22 7.60 16.28 -20.67
N ILE A 23 8.27 16.55 -19.54
CA ILE A 23 8.26 15.66 -18.37
C ILE A 23 6.89 15.68 -17.70
N ARG A 24 6.26 16.84 -17.53
CA ARG A 24 4.93 16.95 -16.89
C ARG A 24 3.85 16.22 -17.66
N PHE A 25 3.73 16.52 -18.96
CA PHE A 25 2.66 16.00 -19.79
C PHE A 25 3.00 14.65 -20.41
N GLY A 26 4.28 14.40 -20.72
CA GLY A 26 4.72 13.16 -21.36
C GLY A 26 5.06 12.04 -20.39
N VAL A 27 5.40 12.35 -19.13
CA VAL A 27 5.80 11.34 -18.15
C VAL A 27 4.86 11.31 -16.95
N HIS A 28 4.74 12.41 -16.19
CA HIS A 28 4.03 12.38 -14.91
C HIS A 28 2.53 12.09 -15.06
N ILE A 29 1.83 12.76 -15.98
CA ILE A 29 0.39 12.59 -16.17
C ILE A 29 0.07 11.18 -16.70
N PRO A 30 0.68 10.68 -17.79
CA PRO A 30 0.41 9.34 -18.29
C PRO A 30 0.66 8.26 -17.24
N LEU A 31 1.76 8.38 -16.50
CA LEU A 31 2.09 7.39 -15.46
C LEU A 31 1.03 7.32 -14.35
N VAL A 32 0.52 8.46 -13.90
CA VAL A 32 -0.54 8.49 -12.88
C VAL A 32 -1.85 7.97 -13.44
N VAL A 33 -2.21 8.33 -14.67
CA VAL A 33 -3.42 7.82 -15.33
C VAL A 33 -3.36 6.29 -15.46
N ILE A 34 -2.23 5.75 -15.93
CA ILE A 34 -2.03 4.30 -16.02
C ILE A 34 -2.14 3.66 -14.64
N ALA A 35 -1.52 4.23 -13.59
CA ALA A 35 -1.63 3.70 -12.23
C ALA A 35 -3.10 3.63 -11.77
N ILE A 36 -3.90 4.66 -12.03
CA ILE A 36 -5.32 4.70 -11.70
C ILE A 36 -6.10 3.63 -12.49
N VAL A 37 -5.87 3.51 -13.79
CA VAL A 37 -6.54 2.52 -14.65
C VAL A 37 -6.23 1.08 -14.18
N LEU A 38 -5.00 0.83 -13.76
CA LEU A 38 -4.57 -0.48 -13.25
C LEU A 38 -5.18 -0.86 -11.89
N THR A 39 -5.83 0.07 -11.17
CA THR A 39 -6.60 -0.28 -9.96
C THR A 39 -7.93 -0.99 -10.29
N SER A 40 -8.36 -1.03 -11.56
CA SER A 40 -9.55 -1.76 -11.96
C SER A 40 -9.39 -3.27 -11.74
N HIS A 41 -10.49 -3.96 -11.38
CA HIS A 41 -10.49 -5.37 -11.01
C HIS A 41 -9.83 -6.27 -12.07
N SER A 42 -10.07 -6.01 -13.36
CA SER A 42 -9.53 -6.82 -14.47
C SER A 42 -8.03 -6.65 -14.71
N LEU A 43 -7.47 -5.47 -14.37
CA LEU A 43 -6.09 -5.12 -14.63
C LEU A 43 -5.20 -5.13 -13.38
N TYR A 44 -5.79 -5.38 -12.19
CA TYR A 44 -5.11 -5.29 -10.89
C TYR A 44 -3.84 -6.15 -10.79
N ARG A 45 -3.77 -7.28 -11.50
CA ARG A 45 -2.58 -8.13 -11.57
C ARG A 45 -1.33 -7.40 -12.07
N TRP A 46 -1.50 -6.35 -12.90
CA TRP A 46 -0.42 -5.53 -13.45
C TRP A 46 -0.05 -4.34 -12.59
N TYR A 47 -0.87 -4.01 -11.58
CA TYR A 47 -0.67 -2.84 -10.73
C TYR A 47 0.68 -2.88 -10.01
N TRP A 48 1.00 -3.97 -9.32
CA TRP A 48 2.23 -4.07 -8.54
C TRP A 48 3.50 -4.03 -9.38
N PRO A 49 3.66 -4.81 -10.47
CA PRO A 49 4.80 -4.69 -11.36
C PRO A 49 4.98 -3.27 -11.90
N PHE A 50 3.87 -2.65 -12.32
CA PHE A 50 3.89 -1.27 -12.82
C PHE A 50 4.35 -0.28 -11.76
N VAL A 51 3.75 -0.28 -10.56
CA VAL A 51 4.05 0.68 -9.51
C VAL A 51 5.50 0.58 -9.03
N HIS A 52 6.07 -0.64 -8.95
CA HIS A 52 7.48 -0.82 -8.59
C HIS A 52 8.46 -0.24 -9.62
N SER A 53 8.11 -0.25 -10.89
CA SER A 53 8.91 0.37 -11.96
C SER A 53 8.64 1.86 -12.11
N PHE A 54 7.38 2.24 -11.95
CA PHE A 54 6.90 3.61 -12.08
C PHE A 54 7.44 4.56 -10.99
N ALA A 55 7.43 4.13 -9.74
CA ALA A 55 7.77 5.02 -8.64
C ALA A 55 9.20 5.58 -8.73
N PRO A 56 10.25 4.76 -9.01
CA PRO A 56 11.59 5.30 -9.24
C PRO A 56 11.69 6.24 -10.45
N LEU A 57 11.02 5.89 -11.55
CA LEU A 57 11.01 6.71 -12.77
C LEU A 57 10.38 8.09 -12.51
N TYR A 58 9.25 8.10 -11.81
CA TYR A 58 8.58 9.34 -11.41
C TYR A 58 9.46 10.19 -10.48
N GLY A 59 10.14 9.57 -9.52
CA GLY A 59 11.07 10.26 -8.62
C GLY A 59 12.22 10.92 -9.37
N LEU A 60 12.89 10.19 -10.27
CA LEU A 60 13.98 10.71 -11.09
C LEU A 60 13.50 11.79 -12.07
N ALA A 61 12.34 11.62 -12.69
CA ALA A 61 11.75 12.66 -13.54
C ALA A 61 11.46 13.95 -12.75
N THR A 62 11.02 13.83 -11.48
CA THR A 62 10.83 14.99 -10.61
C THR A 62 12.15 15.68 -10.26
N VAL A 63 13.24 14.91 -10.09
CA VAL A 63 14.60 15.46 -9.90
C VAL A 63 15.03 16.24 -11.14
N VAL A 64 14.88 15.67 -12.35
CA VAL A 64 15.24 16.35 -13.61
C VAL A 64 14.45 17.66 -13.77
N LEU A 65 13.16 17.65 -13.41
CA LEU A 65 12.36 18.87 -13.36
C LEU A 65 12.92 19.90 -12.39
N ALA A 66 13.30 19.47 -11.18
CA ALA A 66 13.80 20.36 -10.14
C ALA A 66 15.10 21.03 -10.55
N VAL A 67 16.03 20.29 -11.15
CA VAL A 67 17.36 20.80 -11.51
C VAL A 67 17.33 21.72 -12.73
N ASN A 68 16.33 21.60 -13.60
CA ASN A 68 16.14 22.45 -14.78
C ASN A 68 15.12 23.56 -14.55
N ALA A 69 14.71 23.80 -13.32
CA ALA A 69 13.80 24.88 -12.97
C ALA A 69 14.51 26.21 -12.91
N GLU A 70 13.96 27.23 -13.55
CA GLU A 70 14.48 28.60 -13.59
C GLU A 70 13.43 29.59 -13.08
N GLY A 71 13.88 30.71 -12.51
CA GLY A 71 13.04 31.82 -12.09
C GLY A 71 12.24 31.58 -10.81
N ALA A 72 11.14 32.31 -10.64
CA ALA A 72 10.31 32.28 -9.43
C ALA A 72 9.64 30.92 -9.14
N LEU A 73 9.54 30.07 -10.15
CA LEU A 73 8.97 28.72 -10.08
C LEU A 73 9.84 27.71 -9.33
N THR A 74 11.11 27.99 -9.20
CA THR A 74 12.11 27.07 -8.63
C THR A 74 11.66 26.55 -7.26
N THR A 75 11.17 27.46 -6.39
CA THR A 75 10.71 27.10 -5.04
C THR A 75 9.53 26.11 -5.07
N PHE A 76 8.54 26.30 -5.96
CA PHE A 76 7.41 25.41 -6.07
C PHE A 76 7.78 24.04 -6.61
N ILE A 77 8.76 23.96 -7.50
CA ILE A 77 9.23 22.70 -8.07
C ILE A 77 10.01 21.88 -7.03
N TYR A 78 10.79 22.54 -6.16
CA TYR A 78 11.45 21.86 -5.05
C TYR A 78 10.46 21.33 -4.00
N ALA A 79 9.37 22.04 -3.74
CA ALA A 79 8.31 21.53 -2.88
C ALA A 79 7.69 20.22 -3.42
N ARG A 80 7.68 20.01 -4.74
CA ARG A 80 7.22 18.74 -5.35
C ARG A 80 8.07 17.54 -4.99
N LEU A 81 9.38 17.72 -4.77
CA LEU A 81 10.25 16.62 -4.30
C LEU A 81 9.82 16.15 -2.91
N VAL A 82 9.48 17.08 -2.02
CA VAL A 82 8.96 16.73 -0.68
C VAL A 82 7.61 16.04 -0.79
N ILE A 83 6.71 16.55 -1.62
CA ILE A 83 5.40 15.94 -1.86
C ILE A 83 5.55 14.53 -2.47
N ALA A 84 6.50 14.33 -3.39
CA ALA A 84 6.76 13.03 -3.99
C ALA A 84 7.21 11.99 -2.95
N ILE A 85 8.00 12.38 -1.93
CA ILE A 85 8.39 11.49 -0.83
C ILE A 85 7.15 10.97 -0.11
N PHE A 86 6.25 11.84 0.32
CA PHE A 86 5.00 11.44 0.99
C PHE A 86 4.11 10.61 0.07
N PHE A 87 4.03 10.96 -1.22
CA PHE A 87 3.27 10.21 -2.20
C PHE A 87 3.74 8.75 -2.31
N PHE A 88 5.06 8.50 -2.34
CA PHE A 88 5.61 7.15 -2.40
C PHE A 88 5.38 6.35 -1.11
N TYR A 89 5.43 6.99 0.05
CA TYR A 89 5.20 6.29 1.32
C TYR A 89 3.72 5.99 1.58
N PHE A 90 2.79 6.86 1.20
CA PHE A 90 1.41 6.77 1.67
C PHE A 90 0.36 6.55 0.58
N MET A 91 0.60 6.96 -0.67
CA MET A 91 -0.44 6.94 -1.70
C MET A 91 -0.38 5.73 -2.63
N LEU A 92 0.79 5.22 -2.92
CA LEU A 92 0.95 4.11 -3.87
C LEU A 92 0.73 2.73 -3.27
N GLY A 93 0.51 2.61 -1.97
CA GLY A 93 0.38 1.32 -1.29
C GLY A 93 1.65 0.47 -1.32
N LEU A 94 2.81 1.05 -1.60
CA LEU A 94 4.09 0.36 -1.57
C LEU A 94 4.40 -0.12 -0.15
N SER A 95 5.06 -1.27 -0.04
CA SER A 95 5.66 -1.66 1.24
C SER A 95 6.71 -0.65 1.67
N PHE A 96 6.94 -0.50 2.98
CA PHE A 96 7.97 0.40 3.51
C PHE A 96 9.33 0.24 2.81
N ARG A 97 9.77 -1.01 2.57
CA ARG A 97 11.04 -1.29 1.91
C ARG A 97 11.09 -0.80 0.46
N ALA A 98 9.98 -0.93 -0.28
CA ALA A 98 9.91 -0.48 -1.67
C ALA A 98 9.86 1.05 -1.74
N ALA A 99 9.05 1.69 -0.91
CA ALA A 99 8.98 3.14 -0.80
C ALA A 99 10.33 3.75 -0.39
N LEU A 100 11.00 3.16 0.61
CA LEU A 100 12.33 3.58 1.06
C LEU A 100 13.35 3.52 -0.08
N ARG A 101 13.42 2.41 -0.82
CA ARG A 101 14.34 2.28 -1.99
C ARG A 101 14.08 3.35 -3.04
N THR A 102 12.83 3.61 -3.37
CA THR A 102 12.43 4.66 -4.33
C THR A 102 12.87 6.03 -3.85
N ASN A 103 12.63 6.35 -2.60
CA ASN A 103 12.96 7.64 -2.02
C ASN A 103 14.47 7.86 -1.88
N VAL A 104 15.22 6.82 -1.49
CA VAL A 104 16.69 6.86 -1.46
C VAL A 104 17.25 7.09 -2.86
N LEU A 105 16.71 6.41 -3.87
CA LEU A 105 17.13 6.62 -5.26
C LEU A 105 16.82 8.05 -5.74
N THR A 106 15.65 8.60 -5.39
CA THR A 106 15.28 9.98 -5.71
C THR A 106 16.22 10.99 -5.04
N LEU A 107 16.52 10.79 -3.76
CA LEU A 107 17.47 11.64 -3.02
C LEU A 107 18.88 11.56 -3.62
N ALA A 108 19.37 10.34 -3.89
CA ALA A 108 20.67 10.14 -4.53
C ALA A 108 20.74 10.81 -5.91
N GLY A 109 19.69 10.65 -6.71
CA GLY A 109 19.55 11.33 -8.00
C GLY A 109 19.61 12.85 -7.88
N PHE A 110 18.96 13.43 -6.87
CA PHE A 110 19.01 14.86 -6.60
C PHE A 110 20.45 15.32 -6.20
N VAL A 111 21.09 14.61 -5.29
CA VAL A 111 22.46 14.91 -4.86
C VAL A 111 23.43 14.84 -6.04
N VAL A 112 23.35 13.80 -6.85
CA VAL A 112 24.18 13.66 -8.06
C VAL A 112 23.92 14.83 -9.02
N ALA A 113 22.67 15.15 -9.31
CA ALA A 113 22.33 16.25 -10.21
C ALA A 113 22.80 17.62 -9.69
N ALA A 114 22.76 17.84 -8.38
CA ALA A 114 23.27 19.05 -7.74
C ALA A 114 24.80 19.22 -7.91
N LEU A 115 25.55 18.09 -7.91
CA LEU A 115 27.02 18.12 -8.13
C LEU A 115 27.41 18.60 -9.54
N PHE A 116 26.52 18.48 -10.54
CA PHE A 116 26.75 19.02 -11.88
C PHE A 116 26.52 20.53 -12.01
N GLY A 117 26.38 21.23 -10.89
CA GLY A 117 26.51 22.69 -10.84
C GLY A 117 25.29 23.53 -11.26
N LYS A 118 24.14 22.90 -11.50
CA LYS A 118 22.90 23.62 -11.85
C LYS A 118 22.18 24.24 -10.66
N VAL A 119 22.60 23.89 -9.44
CA VAL A 119 22.02 24.36 -8.18
C VAL A 119 23.14 24.95 -7.32
N SER A 120 22.92 26.09 -6.66
CA SER A 120 23.93 26.66 -5.77
C SER A 120 24.26 25.66 -4.62
N PRO A 121 25.53 25.52 -4.23
CA PRO A 121 25.94 24.53 -3.22
C PRO A 121 25.20 24.68 -1.88
N GLN A 122 25.00 25.91 -1.43
CA GLN A 122 24.28 26.19 -0.17
C GLN A 122 22.84 25.70 -0.22
N PHE A 123 22.16 25.96 -1.33
CA PHE A 123 20.79 25.54 -1.54
C PHE A 123 20.68 24.01 -1.71
N ALA A 124 21.63 23.39 -2.41
CA ALA A 124 21.71 21.95 -2.55
C ALA A 124 21.84 21.23 -1.20
N ILE A 125 22.72 21.74 -0.31
CA ILE A 125 22.90 21.24 1.06
C ILE A 125 21.59 21.39 1.85
N TYR A 126 20.99 22.58 1.84
CA TYR A 126 19.75 22.85 2.57
C TYR A 126 18.61 21.92 2.10
N LEU A 127 18.41 21.81 0.79
CA LEU A 127 17.33 20.96 0.25
C LEU A 127 17.63 19.48 0.49
N SER A 128 18.86 19.02 0.37
CA SER A 128 19.23 17.62 0.70
C SER A 128 18.92 17.31 2.16
N PHE A 129 19.22 18.22 3.09
CA PHE A 129 18.87 18.08 4.50
C PHE A 129 17.34 18.02 4.70
N LEU A 130 16.58 18.90 4.05
CA LEU A 130 15.12 18.91 4.12
C LEU A 130 14.52 17.59 3.59
N LEU A 131 15.02 17.11 2.44
CA LEU A 131 14.60 15.83 1.87
C LEU A 131 14.93 14.65 2.78
N LEU A 132 16.10 14.68 3.44
CA LEU A 132 16.50 13.67 4.42
C LEU A 132 15.53 13.66 5.62
N CYS A 133 15.23 14.82 6.17
CA CYS A 133 14.25 14.95 7.26
C CYS A 133 12.86 14.46 6.83
N ALA A 134 12.39 14.85 5.65
CA ALA A 134 11.11 14.39 5.11
C ALA A 134 11.07 12.87 4.94
N ASN A 135 12.15 12.26 4.43
CA ASN A 135 12.29 10.81 4.33
C ASN A 135 12.25 10.12 5.69
N PHE A 136 12.94 10.68 6.68
CA PHE A 136 12.95 10.13 8.03
C PHE A 136 11.54 10.12 8.63
N TYR A 137 10.87 11.28 8.68
CA TYR A 137 9.53 11.36 9.27
C TYR A 137 8.48 10.55 8.52
N ALA A 138 8.46 10.64 7.19
CA ALA A 138 7.53 9.87 6.37
C ALA A 138 7.81 8.36 6.45
N GLY A 139 9.09 7.97 6.51
CA GLY A 139 9.52 6.59 6.65
C GLY A 139 9.08 5.98 7.99
N VAL A 140 9.29 6.70 9.10
CA VAL A 140 8.83 6.28 10.43
C VAL A 140 7.31 6.11 10.43
N GLY A 141 6.56 7.08 9.88
CA GLY A 141 5.11 7.01 9.78
C GLY A 141 4.62 5.83 8.95
N CYS A 142 5.23 5.59 7.78
CA CYS A 142 4.91 4.46 6.92
C CYS A 142 5.20 3.11 7.59
N TYR A 143 6.35 2.98 8.26
CA TYR A 143 6.71 1.77 9.01
C TYR A 143 5.71 1.49 10.13
N ALA A 144 5.37 2.52 10.92
CA ALA A 144 4.38 2.39 12.00
C ALA A 144 3.01 1.97 11.48
N LEU A 145 2.56 2.57 10.36
CA LEU A 145 1.29 2.21 9.72
C LEU A 145 1.30 0.77 9.19
N GLU A 146 2.38 0.35 8.52
CA GLU A 146 2.52 -1.03 8.04
C GLU A 146 2.53 -2.03 9.18
N HIS A 147 3.23 -1.71 10.27
CA HIS A 147 3.25 -2.54 11.49
C HIS A 147 1.85 -2.66 12.11
N ALA A 148 1.15 -1.54 12.31
CA ALA A 148 -0.21 -1.53 12.86
C ALA A 148 -1.20 -2.33 12.00
N ASN A 149 -1.11 -2.22 10.67
CA ASN A 149 -1.94 -3.00 9.76
C ASN A 149 -1.67 -4.50 9.85
N ARG A 150 -0.41 -4.91 10.01
CA ARG A 150 -0.03 -6.32 10.20
C ARG A 150 -0.56 -6.88 11.52
N VAL A 151 -0.39 -6.14 12.61
CA VAL A 151 -0.92 -6.53 13.93
C VAL A 151 -2.44 -6.67 13.86
N SER A 152 -3.14 -5.67 13.34
CA SER A 152 -4.61 -5.71 13.19
C SER A 152 -5.09 -6.89 12.33
N PHE A 153 -4.33 -7.26 11.29
CA PHE A 153 -4.66 -8.43 10.47
C PHE A 153 -4.53 -9.74 11.27
N LEU A 154 -3.45 -9.89 12.04
CA LEU A 154 -3.23 -11.07 12.89
C LEU A 154 -4.28 -11.19 14.00
N ASP A 155 -4.60 -10.07 14.67
CA ASP A 155 -5.63 -10.01 15.70
C ASP A 155 -7.00 -10.43 15.14
N ARG A 156 -7.37 -9.90 13.96
CA ARG A 156 -8.64 -10.28 13.28
C ARG A 156 -8.66 -11.77 12.92
N ARG A 157 -7.52 -12.33 12.52
CA ARG A 157 -7.42 -13.75 12.22
C ARG A 157 -7.60 -14.60 13.46
N LEU A 158 -6.88 -14.25 14.54
CA LEU A 158 -6.98 -14.95 15.82
C LEU A 158 -8.41 -14.88 16.39
N LEU A 159 -9.02 -13.69 16.37
CA LEU A 159 -10.41 -13.52 16.82
C LEU A 159 -11.38 -14.37 15.99
N ARG A 160 -11.16 -14.53 14.69
CA ARG A 160 -11.97 -15.42 13.87
C ARG A 160 -11.80 -16.88 14.26
N GLU A 161 -10.56 -17.33 14.47
CA GLU A 161 -10.30 -18.72 14.88
C GLU A 161 -11.00 -19.04 16.21
N VAL A 162 -10.85 -18.18 17.23
CA VAL A 162 -11.54 -18.35 18.51
C VAL A 162 -13.06 -18.25 18.38
N ALA A 163 -13.56 -17.39 17.52
CA ALA A 163 -15.01 -17.22 17.30
C ALA A 163 -15.64 -18.33 16.48
N THR A 164 -14.86 -19.13 15.74
CA THR A 164 -15.39 -20.13 14.80
C THR A 164 -15.10 -21.58 15.20
N HIS A 165 -14.15 -21.81 16.11
CA HIS A 165 -13.76 -23.16 16.51
C HIS A 165 -14.03 -23.40 18.00
N ASP A 166 -14.35 -24.64 18.32
CA ASP A 166 -14.43 -25.14 19.69
C ASP A 166 -13.02 -25.36 20.26
N ALA A 167 -12.76 -24.82 21.43
CA ALA A 167 -11.42 -24.82 22.03
C ALA A 167 -10.91 -26.23 22.42
N LEU A 168 -11.81 -27.17 22.66
CA LEU A 168 -11.45 -28.53 23.07
C LEU A 168 -11.16 -29.42 21.85
N THR A 169 -12.06 -29.40 20.88
CA THR A 169 -12.02 -30.34 19.75
C THR A 169 -11.33 -29.76 18.48
N GLY A 170 -11.16 -28.44 18.42
CA GLY A 170 -10.66 -27.75 17.22
C GLY A 170 -11.61 -27.78 16.04
N LEU A 171 -12.82 -28.34 16.20
CA LEU A 171 -13.86 -28.36 15.17
C LEU A 171 -14.61 -27.01 15.12
N LEU A 172 -15.40 -26.82 14.08
CA LEU A 172 -16.26 -25.64 14.00
C LEU A 172 -17.24 -25.63 15.19
N ASN A 173 -17.33 -24.51 15.88
CA ASN A 173 -18.34 -24.35 16.92
C ASN A 173 -19.74 -24.26 16.26
N ARG A 174 -20.79 -24.38 17.07
CA ARG A 174 -22.18 -24.40 16.62
C ARG A 174 -22.54 -23.24 15.69
N ALA A 175 -22.15 -22.01 16.04
CA ALA A 175 -22.48 -20.83 15.26
C ALA A 175 -21.79 -20.82 13.88
N ALA A 176 -20.51 -21.22 13.83
CA ALA A 176 -19.78 -21.34 12.58
C ALA A 176 -20.30 -22.49 11.71
N LEU A 177 -20.70 -23.62 12.32
CA LEU A 177 -21.31 -24.74 11.63
C LEU A 177 -22.65 -24.32 11.00
N GLU A 178 -23.55 -23.69 11.72
CA GLU A 178 -24.83 -23.18 11.23
C GLU A 178 -24.64 -22.24 10.03
N SER A 179 -23.70 -21.28 10.14
CA SER A 179 -23.36 -20.37 9.04
C SER A 179 -22.75 -21.10 7.84
N GLY A 180 -21.96 -22.14 8.08
CA GLY A 180 -21.33 -22.97 7.06
C GLY A 180 -22.35 -23.79 6.29
N ILE A 181 -23.25 -24.46 6.99
CA ILE A 181 -24.34 -25.27 6.41
C ILE A 181 -25.22 -24.40 5.51
N HIS A 182 -25.58 -23.20 5.96
CA HIS A 182 -26.39 -22.30 5.17
C HIS A 182 -25.75 -21.93 3.83
N ARG A 183 -24.45 -21.68 3.81
CA ARG A 183 -23.70 -21.39 2.57
C ARG A 183 -23.63 -22.60 1.64
N ILE A 184 -23.31 -23.78 2.18
CA ILE A 184 -23.23 -25.03 1.43
C ILE A 184 -24.60 -25.32 0.79
N TRP A 185 -25.68 -25.15 1.56
CA TRP A 185 -27.05 -25.35 1.08
C TRP A 185 -27.39 -24.40 -0.07
N GLN A 186 -27.10 -23.13 0.05
CA GLN A 186 -27.32 -22.15 -1.01
C GLN A 186 -26.49 -22.44 -2.27
N GLN A 187 -25.30 -22.97 -2.11
CA GLN A 187 -24.46 -23.38 -3.23
C GLN A 187 -25.03 -24.62 -3.93
N ALA A 188 -25.39 -25.66 -3.17
CA ALA A 188 -25.97 -26.89 -3.70
C ALA A 188 -27.24 -26.63 -4.50
N ILE A 189 -28.11 -25.72 -4.03
CA ILE A 189 -29.31 -25.31 -4.79
C ILE A 189 -28.92 -24.70 -6.14
N ARG A 190 -27.91 -23.85 -6.20
CA ARG A 190 -27.48 -23.20 -7.46
C ARG A 190 -26.85 -24.20 -8.43
N ASP A 191 -26.06 -25.13 -7.88
CA ASP A 191 -25.28 -26.08 -8.67
C ASP A 191 -26.05 -27.39 -8.97
N HIS A 192 -27.27 -27.50 -8.41
CA HIS A 192 -28.11 -28.73 -8.45
C HIS A 192 -27.41 -29.96 -7.86
N ASP A 193 -26.59 -29.75 -6.83
CA ASP A 193 -25.85 -30.80 -6.13
C ASP A 193 -26.64 -31.37 -4.95
N VAL A 194 -26.27 -32.59 -4.52
CA VAL A 194 -26.84 -33.27 -3.36
C VAL A 194 -25.99 -33.00 -2.11
N VAL A 195 -26.65 -32.62 -1.02
CA VAL A 195 -26.02 -32.45 0.28
C VAL A 195 -26.44 -33.59 1.20
N THR A 196 -25.47 -34.29 1.78
CA THR A 196 -25.71 -35.29 2.82
C THR A 196 -25.27 -34.74 4.17
N VAL A 197 -26.13 -34.86 5.18
CA VAL A 197 -25.84 -34.49 6.56
C VAL A 197 -25.72 -35.77 7.39
N VAL A 198 -24.60 -35.89 8.15
CA VAL A 198 -24.38 -37.00 9.06
C VAL A 198 -24.33 -36.44 10.47
N MET A 199 -25.13 -37.00 11.36
CA MET A 199 -25.12 -36.66 12.78
C MET A 199 -24.51 -37.83 13.57
N ILE A 200 -23.55 -37.56 14.42
CA ILE A 200 -22.85 -38.58 15.24
C ILE A 200 -22.96 -38.16 16.69
N ASP A 201 -23.30 -39.10 17.56
CA ASP A 201 -23.36 -38.91 19.02
C ASP A 201 -22.66 -40.08 19.74
N ILE A 202 -22.17 -39.85 20.96
CA ILE A 202 -21.49 -40.85 21.75
C ILE A 202 -22.47 -41.41 22.81
N ASP A 203 -22.82 -42.68 22.67
CA ASP A 203 -23.70 -43.33 23.61
C ASP A 203 -23.12 -43.35 25.03
N HIS A 204 -23.96 -43.01 26.01
CA HIS A 204 -23.62 -43.01 27.44
C HIS A 204 -22.43 -42.12 27.84
N PHE A 205 -22.08 -41.09 27.04
CA PHE A 205 -20.94 -40.21 27.33
C PHE A 205 -21.00 -39.56 28.72
N LYS A 206 -22.20 -39.21 29.20
CA LYS A 206 -22.38 -38.67 30.55
C LYS A 206 -21.97 -39.69 31.61
N ALA A 207 -22.40 -40.96 31.48
CA ALA A 207 -22.04 -42.02 32.44
C ALA A 207 -20.52 -42.30 32.44
N TYR A 208 -19.87 -42.16 31.28
CA TYR A 208 -18.41 -42.25 31.19
C TYR A 208 -17.73 -41.10 31.94
N ASN A 209 -18.18 -39.87 31.79
CA ASN A 209 -17.64 -38.70 32.49
C ASN A 209 -17.87 -38.81 34.03
N ASP A 210 -19.05 -39.25 34.45
CA ASP A 210 -19.39 -39.41 35.86
C ASP A 210 -18.51 -40.47 36.54
N ARG A 211 -18.06 -41.48 35.78
CA ARG A 211 -17.21 -42.58 36.30
C ARG A 211 -15.72 -42.25 36.24
N TYR A 212 -15.24 -41.60 35.20
CA TYR A 212 -13.81 -41.41 34.93
C TYR A 212 -13.33 -39.94 35.03
N GLY A 213 -14.27 -39.04 35.29
CA GLY A 213 -14.03 -37.61 35.38
C GLY A 213 -14.04 -36.88 34.01
N HIS A 214 -14.37 -35.61 34.03
CA HIS A 214 -14.47 -34.79 32.82
C HIS A 214 -13.16 -34.72 32.03
N GLN A 215 -12.00 -34.72 32.71
CA GLN A 215 -10.69 -34.75 32.04
C GLN A 215 -10.45 -36.00 31.17
N ALA A 216 -11.12 -37.11 31.49
CA ALA A 216 -11.03 -38.33 30.69
C ALA A 216 -11.93 -38.25 29.44
N GLY A 217 -13.08 -37.56 29.54
CA GLY A 217 -13.96 -37.32 28.42
C GLY A 217 -13.48 -36.22 27.43
N ASP A 218 -12.61 -35.33 27.93
CA ASP A 218 -12.04 -34.26 27.12
C ASP A 218 -10.83 -34.72 26.28
N ARG A 219 -10.38 -35.97 26.43
CA ARG A 219 -9.29 -36.59 25.64
C ARG A 219 -9.82 -37.40 24.46
#